data_78c2d11d35fc1a959cafb7fffc00809c
#
_entry.id   78c2d11d35fc1a959cafb7fffc00809c
#
_cell.length_a   1.000
_cell.length_b   1.000
_cell.length_c   1.000
_cell.angle_alpha   90.00
_cell.angle_beta   90.00
_cell.angle_gamma   90.00
#
_symmetry.space_group_name_H-M   'P 1'
#
loop_
_entity.id
_entity.type
_entity.pdbx_description
1 polymer ?
#
loop_
_entity_poly.entity_id
_entity_poly.type
_entity_poly.pdbx_seq_one_letter_code
_entity_poly.pdbx_strand_id
1 'polypeptide(L)'
;AESLKAARNSPLLEIFKKKEIEVILMHDRIDEWLMGHLQEFDGKQFQDIARGELDLGKLKDEADGEQQDKSEKEYEPLVTRIKEILGDRVKDVRVTHRLTESPSCLAIDDHDMGAQMRKIMQASGQEIPETKPIFEINPEHPLLSKLNQESDEERFSDLVTILFGQASLAEGGQLEDPGEFSSKINKLLLEIVN
;
A
#
# COMPACT_ATOMS: atom_id res chain seq x y z
N ALA A 1 3.94 10.19 -7.31
CA ALA A 1 4.24 9.02 -8.16
C ALA A 1 5.37 9.33 -9.14
N GLU A 2 6.10 8.30 -9.63
CA GLU A 2 7.26 8.47 -10.52
C GLU A 2 6.87 8.90 -11.95
N SER A 3 5.63 8.67 -12.35
CA SER A 3 5.09 9.07 -13.65
C SER A 3 3.58 9.24 -13.58
N LEU A 4 3.02 10.01 -14.53
CA LEU A 4 1.57 10.17 -14.66
C LEU A 4 0.87 8.80 -14.87
N LYS A 5 1.50 7.87 -15.59
CA LYS A 5 0.95 6.54 -15.81
C LYS A 5 0.88 5.73 -14.51
N ALA A 6 1.95 5.77 -13.70
CA ALA A 6 1.95 5.13 -12.38
C ALA A 6 0.91 5.77 -11.45
N ALA A 7 0.85 7.11 -11.41
CA ALA A 7 -0.16 7.82 -10.63
C ALA A 7 -1.58 7.40 -10.99
N ARG A 8 -1.91 7.30 -12.27
CA ARG A 8 -3.26 6.91 -12.73
C ARG A 8 -3.66 5.48 -12.42
N ASN A 9 -2.67 4.59 -12.28
CA ASN A 9 -2.86 3.17 -12.05
C ASN A 9 -2.61 2.77 -10.59
N SER A 10 -2.35 3.73 -9.71
CA SER A 10 -2.13 3.44 -8.29
C SER A 10 -3.37 2.84 -7.65
N PRO A 11 -3.23 1.74 -6.89
CA PRO A 11 -4.31 1.15 -6.09
C PRO A 11 -4.93 2.15 -5.11
N LEU A 12 -4.17 3.12 -4.65
CA LEU A 12 -4.64 4.16 -3.72
C LEU A 12 -5.77 5.04 -4.28
N LEU A 13 -6.01 4.99 -5.60
CA LEU A 13 -7.10 5.72 -6.23
C LEU A 13 -8.44 4.95 -6.24
N GLU A 14 -8.47 3.68 -5.89
CA GLU A 14 -9.64 2.83 -6.08
C GLU A 14 -10.88 3.35 -5.35
N ILE A 15 -10.75 3.64 -4.05
CA ILE A 15 -11.88 4.15 -3.26
C ILE A 15 -12.38 5.52 -3.76
N PHE A 16 -11.47 6.38 -4.23
CA PHE A 16 -11.83 7.69 -4.76
C PHE A 16 -12.60 7.56 -6.07
N LYS A 17 -12.18 6.65 -6.96
CA LYS A 17 -12.91 6.33 -8.19
C LYS A 17 -14.30 5.77 -7.88
N LYS A 18 -14.41 4.84 -6.92
CA LYS A 18 -15.68 4.25 -6.50
C LYS A 18 -16.65 5.29 -5.92
N LYS A 19 -16.12 6.26 -5.17
CA LYS A 19 -16.91 7.34 -4.54
C LYS A 19 -17.02 8.60 -5.40
N GLU A 20 -16.52 8.59 -6.64
CA GLU A 20 -16.50 9.71 -7.57
C GLU A 20 -15.85 10.99 -7.01
N ILE A 21 -14.79 10.80 -6.21
CA ILE A 21 -14.02 11.89 -5.62
C ILE A 21 -12.86 12.25 -6.52
N GLU A 22 -12.71 13.53 -6.84
CA GLU A 22 -11.58 14.02 -7.62
C GLU A 22 -10.28 13.98 -6.84
N VAL A 23 -9.21 13.47 -7.48
CA VAL A 23 -7.86 13.43 -6.95
C VAL A 23 -6.90 14.13 -7.89
N ILE A 24 -6.10 15.04 -7.36
CA ILE A 24 -5.04 15.72 -8.12
C ILE A 24 -3.85 14.76 -8.24
N LEU A 25 -3.50 14.40 -9.48
CA LEU A 25 -2.37 13.50 -9.74
C LEU A 25 -1.08 14.32 -9.90
N MET A 26 -0.20 14.19 -8.94
CA MET A 26 1.08 14.88 -8.89
C MET A 26 2.21 13.88 -9.22
N HIS A 27 3.03 14.20 -10.23
CA HIS A 27 4.06 13.28 -10.73
C HIS A 27 5.40 13.98 -11.06
N ASP A 28 5.47 15.29 -10.91
CA ASP A 28 6.71 16.02 -11.10
C ASP A 28 7.62 15.93 -9.87
N ARG A 29 8.92 16.02 -10.09
CA ARG A 29 9.91 15.89 -9.01
C ARG A 29 9.77 16.95 -7.92
N ILE A 30 9.21 18.10 -8.28
CA ILE A 30 9.05 19.26 -7.36
C ILE A 30 7.72 19.21 -6.60
N ASP A 31 6.77 18.37 -7.00
CA ASP A 31 5.42 18.37 -6.43
C ASP A 31 5.41 18.09 -4.93
N GLU A 32 6.21 17.13 -4.48
CA GLU A 32 6.30 16.80 -3.05
C GLU A 32 6.87 17.97 -2.23
N TRP A 33 7.85 18.68 -2.79
CA TRP A 33 8.40 19.89 -2.19
C TRP A 33 7.36 21.02 -2.18
N LEU A 34 6.62 21.19 -3.28
CA LEU A 34 5.53 22.16 -3.38
C LEU A 34 4.48 21.93 -2.32
N MET A 35 4.03 20.66 -2.14
CA MET A 35 3.01 20.29 -1.15
C MET A 35 3.49 20.45 0.29
N GLY A 36 4.80 20.40 0.54
CA GLY A 36 5.38 20.75 1.84
C GLY A 36 5.18 22.21 2.21
N HIS A 37 4.96 23.09 1.23
CA HIS A 37 4.78 24.54 1.43
C HIS A 37 3.32 24.99 1.16
N LEU A 38 2.64 24.34 0.21
CA LEU A 38 1.26 24.63 -0.15
C LEU A 38 0.34 23.58 0.52
N GLN A 39 -0.08 23.87 1.73
CA GLN A 39 -0.92 22.95 2.50
C GLN A 39 -2.41 23.20 2.34
N GLU A 40 -2.77 24.39 1.81
CA GLU A 40 -4.17 24.81 1.70
C GLU A 40 -4.38 25.64 0.42
N PHE A 41 -5.55 25.55 -0.18
CA PHE A 41 -6.00 26.37 -1.28
C PHE A 41 -7.48 26.74 -1.09
N ASP A 42 -7.80 28.03 -1.16
CA ASP A 42 -9.17 28.57 -0.99
C ASP A 42 -9.89 28.05 0.27
N GLY A 43 -9.16 28.03 1.41
CA GLY A 43 -9.66 27.54 2.71
C GLY A 43 -9.86 26.04 2.81
N LYS A 44 -9.38 25.27 1.83
CA LYS A 44 -9.41 23.79 1.82
C LYS A 44 -8.01 23.24 1.97
N GLN A 45 -7.83 22.34 2.92
CA GLN A 45 -6.56 21.66 3.14
C GLN A 45 -6.36 20.53 2.12
N PHE A 46 -5.12 20.39 1.64
CA PHE A 46 -4.69 19.23 0.86
C PHE A 46 -4.42 18.05 1.78
N GLN A 47 -4.79 16.86 1.32
CA GLN A 47 -4.48 15.60 1.97
C GLN A 47 -3.75 14.68 0.99
N ASP A 48 -2.62 14.11 1.42
CA ASP A 48 -1.90 13.10 0.65
C ASP A 48 -2.57 11.74 0.85
N ILE A 49 -3.10 11.18 -0.24
CA ILE A 49 -3.83 9.89 -0.19
C ILE A 49 -2.91 8.67 0.03
N ALA A 50 -1.59 8.84 -0.09
CA ALA A 50 -0.62 7.78 0.15
C ALA A 50 -0.15 7.74 1.62
N ARG A 51 -0.51 8.73 2.44
CA ARG A 51 -0.06 8.87 3.83
C ARG A 51 -1.13 8.46 4.82
N GLY A 52 -0.64 7.91 5.92
CA GLY A 52 -1.43 7.61 7.10
C GLY A 52 -2.69 6.80 6.88
N GLU A 53 -3.61 6.93 7.79
CA GLU A 53 -4.96 6.39 7.64
C GLU A 53 -5.81 7.32 6.78
N LEU A 54 -6.54 6.72 5.85
CA LEU A 54 -7.44 7.50 5.01
C LEU A 54 -8.69 7.90 5.81
N ASP A 55 -8.76 9.16 6.21
CA ASP A 55 -9.98 9.72 6.78
C ASP A 55 -10.82 10.40 5.68
N LEU A 56 -11.85 9.72 5.23
CA LEU A 56 -12.82 10.28 4.28
C LEU A 56 -13.83 11.21 4.95
N GLY A 57 -13.74 11.43 6.27
CA GLY A 57 -14.59 12.35 7.01
C GLY A 57 -16.08 12.10 6.78
N LYS A 58 -16.79 13.16 6.31
CA LYS A 58 -18.24 13.12 6.02
C LYS A 58 -18.62 12.23 4.82
N LEU A 59 -17.64 11.67 4.11
CA LEU A 59 -17.86 10.77 2.96
C LEU A 59 -17.86 9.29 3.39
N LYS A 60 -17.65 9.01 4.70
CA LYS A 60 -17.89 7.68 5.29
C LYS A 60 -19.40 7.50 5.45
N ASP A 61 -19.93 6.41 4.92
CA ASP A 61 -21.27 5.96 5.28
C ASP A 61 -21.24 5.41 6.71
N GLU A 62 -22.25 5.69 7.54
CA GLU A 62 -22.28 5.22 8.94
C GLU A 62 -22.21 3.68 9.04
N ALA A 63 -22.71 2.97 8.03
CA ALA A 63 -22.62 1.52 7.94
C ALA A 63 -21.19 1.00 7.70
N ASP A 64 -20.30 1.82 7.09
CA ASP A 64 -18.91 1.43 6.83
C ASP A 64 -18.09 1.30 8.13
N GLY A 65 -18.37 2.11 9.16
CA GLY A 65 -17.60 2.12 10.40
C GLY A 65 -17.71 0.81 11.22
N GLU A 66 -18.92 0.32 11.46
CA GLU A 66 -19.13 -0.93 12.22
C GLU A 66 -18.59 -2.17 11.48
N GLN A 67 -18.62 -2.15 10.16
CA GLN A 67 -18.10 -3.24 9.34
C GLN A 67 -16.56 -3.21 9.30
N GLN A 68 -15.96 -2.03 9.35
CA GLN A 68 -14.51 -1.84 9.46
C GLN A 68 -13.97 -2.43 10.76
N ASP A 69 -14.54 -2.06 11.92
CA ASP A 69 -14.13 -2.56 13.24
C ASP A 69 -14.23 -4.09 13.35
N LYS A 70 -15.22 -4.71 12.69
CA LYS A 70 -15.40 -6.16 12.68
C LYS A 70 -14.34 -6.85 11.83
N SER A 71 -14.07 -6.33 10.64
CA SER A 71 -13.07 -6.90 9.73
C SER A 71 -11.66 -6.76 10.30
N GLU A 72 -11.32 -5.66 10.95
CA GLU A 72 -10.02 -5.49 11.61
C GLU A 72 -9.77 -6.57 12.67
N LYS A 73 -10.74 -6.84 13.53
CA LYS A 73 -10.64 -7.89 14.56
C LYS A 73 -10.57 -9.29 13.98
N GLU A 74 -11.33 -9.55 12.92
CA GLU A 74 -11.35 -10.87 12.25
C GLU A 74 -10.01 -11.18 11.58
N TYR A 75 -9.36 -10.15 10.99
CA TYR A 75 -8.09 -10.28 10.26
C TYR A 75 -6.84 -10.05 11.12
N GLU A 76 -6.97 -9.71 12.41
CA GLU A 76 -5.84 -9.50 13.33
C GLU A 76 -4.85 -10.70 13.36
N PRO A 77 -5.30 -11.98 13.40
CA PRO A 77 -4.39 -13.12 13.33
C PRO A 77 -3.61 -13.17 12.01
N LEU A 78 -4.27 -12.88 10.88
CA LEU A 78 -3.63 -12.83 9.57
C LEU A 78 -2.60 -11.71 9.49
N VAL A 79 -2.94 -10.51 9.97
CA VAL A 79 -2.04 -9.35 10.05
C VAL A 79 -0.78 -9.70 10.82
N THR A 80 -0.91 -10.38 11.96
CA THR A 80 0.23 -10.82 12.77
C THR A 80 1.12 -11.80 12.02
N ARG A 81 0.54 -12.83 11.37
CA ARG A 81 1.32 -13.80 10.57
C ARG A 81 2.04 -13.14 9.41
N ILE A 82 1.38 -12.22 8.70
CA ILE A 82 2.00 -11.47 7.59
C ILE A 82 3.16 -10.62 8.12
N LYS A 83 2.99 -9.95 9.25
CA LYS A 83 4.03 -9.13 9.88
C LYS A 83 5.24 -9.95 10.29
N GLU A 84 5.07 -11.17 10.78
CA GLU A 84 6.16 -12.09 11.10
C GLU A 84 6.95 -12.49 9.84
N ILE A 85 6.29 -12.77 8.71
CA ILE A 85 6.96 -13.09 7.44
C ILE A 85 7.70 -11.89 6.86
N LEU A 86 7.08 -10.71 6.88
CA LEU A 86 7.70 -9.51 6.30
C LEU A 86 8.80 -8.92 7.19
N GLY A 87 8.71 -9.11 8.51
CA GLY A 87 9.73 -8.69 9.47
C GLY A 87 10.13 -7.23 9.28
N ASP A 88 11.42 -7.00 9.10
CA ASP A 88 12.00 -5.66 8.97
C ASP A 88 11.72 -4.94 7.65
N ARG A 89 11.09 -5.60 6.68
CA ARG A 89 10.73 -4.98 5.39
C ARG A 89 9.59 -3.97 5.49
N VAL A 90 8.80 -4.04 6.55
CA VAL A 90 7.65 -3.16 6.78
C VAL A 90 7.74 -2.52 8.16
N LYS A 91 7.17 -1.32 8.31
CA LYS A 91 6.95 -0.66 9.58
C LYS A 91 5.79 -1.32 10.33
N ASP A 92 4.73 -1.60 9.59
CA ASP A 92 3.52 -2.23 10.11
C ASP A 92 2.74 -2.95 9.01
N VAL A 93 1.78 -3.80 9.42
CA VAL A 93 0.79 -4.44 8.57
C VAL A 93 -0.58 -4.11 9.15
N ARG A 94 -1.52 -3.67 8.30
CA ARG A 94 -2.88 -3.37 8.75
C ARG A 94 -3.94 -3.66 7.69
N VAL A 95 -5.18 -3.79 8.13
CA VAL A 95 -6.35 -3.84 7.25
C VAL A 95 -6.61 -2.44 6.68
N THR A 96 -7.08 -2.37 5.46
CA THR A 96 -7.47 -1.11 4.83
C THR A 96 -8.78 -1.25 4.06
N HIS A 97 -9.54 -0.16 4.00
CA HIS A 97 -10.79 -0.06 3.24
C HIS A 97 -10.67 0.93 2.07
N ARG A 98 -9.43 1.37 1.77
CA ARG A 98 -9.16 2.21 0.59
C ARG A 98 -9.08 1.43 -0.72
N LEU A 99 -8.96 0.11 -0.64
CA LEU A 99 -8.88 -0.79 -1.79
C LEU A 99 -10.26 -1.40 -2.09
N THR A 100 -10.55 -1.53 -3.38
CA THR A 100 -11.82 -2.14 -3.85
C THR A 100 -11.58 -3.27 -4.84
N GLU A 101 -10.46 -3.27 -5.54
CA GLU A 101 -10.08 -4.27 -6.54
C GLU A 101 -8.76 -4.93 -6.23
N SER A 102 -7.81 -4.20 -5.65
CA SER A 102 -6.47 -4.71 -5.32
C SER A 102 -6.45 -5.44 -3.97
N PRO A 103 -5.65 -6.52 -3.83
CA PRO A 103 -5.52 -7.27 -2.57
C PRO A 103 -4.72 -6.51 -1.51
N SER A 104 -3.79 -5.67 -1.92
CA SER A 104 -2.87 -4.97 -1.02
C SER A 104 -2.27 -3.73 -1.67
N CYS A 105 -1.76 -2.82 -0.85
CA CYS A 105 -0.98 -1.67 -1.27
C CYS A 105 0.09 -1.32 -0.22
N LEU A 106 0.95 -0.36 -0.56
CA LEU A 106 1.88 0.25 0.39
C LEU A 106 1.42 1.67 0.71
N ALA A 107 1.41 1.98 2.01
CA ALA A 107 1.19 3.33 2.51
C ALA A 107 2.46 3.86 3.17
N ILE A 108 2.58 5.17 3.22
CA ILE A 108 3.67 5.88 3.89
C ILE A 108 3.14 6.36 5.25
N ASP A 109 3.96 6.29 6.28
CA ASP A 109 3.60 6.87 7.58
C ASP A 109 3.46 8.40 7.48
N ASP A 110 2.58 8.99 8.28
CA ASP A 110 2.30 10.42 8.26
C ASP A 110 3.54 11.30 8.45
N HIS A 111 4.49 10.80 9.26
CA HIS A 111 5.70 11.54 9.60
C HIS A 111 6.90 11.20 8.72
N ASP A 112 6.75 10.22 7.82
CA ASP A 112 7.84 9.79 6.96
C ASP A 112 7.96 10.65 5.70
N MET A 113 9.17 10.75 5.20
CA MET A 113 9.47 11.45 3.95
C MET A 113 9.03 10.61 2.75
N GLY A 114 8.37 11.23 1.78
CA GLY A 114 7.96 10.57 0.56
C GLY A 114 9.13 10.08 -0.31
N ALA A 115 8.85 9.13 -1.20
CA ALA A 115 9.88 8.44 -1.97
C ALA A 115 10.68 9.39 -2.88
N GLN A 116 10.05 10.41 -3.45
CA GLN A 116 10.73 11.36 -4.33
C GLN A 116 11.67 12.29 -3.56
N MET A 117 11.23 12.81 -2.42
CA MET A 117 12.07 13.65 -1.57
C MET A 117 13.29 12.88 -1.07
N ARG A 118 13.11 11.60 -0.67
CA ARG A 118 14.24 10.72 -0.31
C ARG A 118 15.25 10.58 -1.43
N LYS A 119 14.80 10.33 -2.68
CA LYS A 119 15.69 10.24 -3.85
C LYS A 119 16.48 11.52 -4.08
N ILE A 120 15.84 12.69 -3.91
CA ILE A 120 16.51 13.99 -4.05
C ILE A 120 17.58 14.17 -2.98
N MET A 121 17.26 13.86 -1.73
CA MET A 121 18.21 14.00 -0.62
C MET A 121 19.36 13.00 -0.72
N GLN A 122 19.11 11.75 -1.10
CA GLN A 122 20.15 10.75 -1.38
C GLN A 122 21.08 11.22 -2.50
N ALA A 123 20.52 11.78 -3.59
CA ALA A 123 21.32 12.31 -4.68
C ALA A 123 22.18 13.52 -4.26
N SER A 124 21.80 14.25 -3.22
CA SER A 124 22.59 15.34 -2.63
C SER A 124 23.64 14.87 -1.60
N GLY A 125 23.78 13.54 -1.39
CA GLY A 125 24.77 12.97 -0.48
C GLY A 125 24.38 13.05 1.00
N GLN A 126 23.12 13.30 1.32
CA GLN A 126 22.63 13.27 2.71
C GLN A 126 22.28 11.84 3.13
N GLU A 127 22.73 11.43 4.31
CA GLU A 127 22.27 10.20 4.94
C GLU A 127 20.82 10.40 5.42
N ILE A 128 19.92 9.58 4.90
CA ILE A 128 18.50 9.62 5.28
C ILE A 128 18.17 8.33 6.01
N PRO A 129 17.42 8.41 7.11
CA PRO A 129 16.92 7.21 7.77
C PRO A 129 16.11 6.34 6.78
N GLU A 130 16.34 5.06 6.80
CA GLU A 130 15.55 4.11 6.03
C GLU A 130 14.12 4.10 6.55
N THR A 131 13.17 4.50 5.71
CA THR A 131 11.76 4.46 6.05
C THR A 131 11.15 3.18 5.50
N LYS A 132 10.43 2.47 6.36
CA LYS A 132 9.76 1.23 6.01
C LYS A 132 8.29 1.52 5.69
N PRO A 133 7.73 0.96 4.61
CA PRO A 133 6.32 1.17 4.28
C PRO A 133 5.41 0.47 5.29
N ILE A 134 4.16 0.91 5.32
CA ILE A 134 3.06 0.17 5.94
C ILE A 134 2.44 -0.70 4.86
N PHE A 135 2.33 -2.01 5.10
CA PHE A 135 1.68 -2.94 4.19
C PHE A 135 0.20 -3.02 4.54
N GLU A 136 -0.66 -2.57 3.64
CA GLU A 136 -2.10 -2.58 3.81
C GLU A 136 -2.74 -3.70 3.01
N ILE A 137 -3.65 -4.44 3.65
CA ILE A 137 -4.37 -5.56 3.05
C ILE A 137 -5.87 -5.28 2.96
N ASN A 138 -6.49 -5.72 1.87
CA ASN A 138 -7.92 -5.59 1.63
C ASN A 138 -8.67 -6.85 2.11
N PRO A 139 -9.40 -6.80 3.23
CA PRO A 139 -10.07 -7.97 3.79
C PRO A 139 -11.18 -8.51 2.88
N GLU A 140 -11.75 -7.68 2.01
CA GLU A 140 -12.82 -8.08 1.08
C GLU A 140 -12.30 -8.78 -0.17
N HIS A 141 -10.97 -8.74 -0.41
CA HIS A 141 -10.39 -9.35 -1.61
C HIS A 141 -10.33 -10.89 -1.49
N PRO A 142 -10.77 -11.66 -2.50
CA PRO A 142 -10.81 -13.14 -2.43
C PRO A 142 -9.45 -13.79 -2.13
N LEU A 143 -8.34 -13.19 -2.56
CA LEU A 143 -6.99 -13.69 -2.25
C LEU A 143 -6.69 -13.63 -0.76
N LEU A 144 -7.13 -12.59 -0.04
CA LEU A 144 -6.89 -12.47 1.41
C LEU A 144 -7.72 -13.50 2.19
N SER A 145 -8.94 -13.76 1.77
CA SER A 145 -9.75 -14.82 2.34
C SER A 145 -9.09 -16.21 2.17
N LYS A 146 -8.51 -16.49 0.98
CA LYS A 146 -7.76 -17.73 0.74
C LYS A 146 -6.46 -17.79 1.54
N LEU A 147 -5.73 -16.69 1.61
CA LEU A 147 -4.50 -16.57 2.38
C LEU A 147 -4.75 -16.82 3.88
N ASN A 148 -5.87 -16.32 4.41
CA ASN A 148 -6.26 -16.53 5.80
C ASN A 148 -6.55 -18.02 6.13
N GLN A 149 -6.95 -18.80 5.13
CA GLN A 149 -7.23 -20.23 5.25
C GLN A 149 -6.01 -21.12 4.95
N GLU A 150 -4.90 -20.53 4.47
CA GLU A 150 -3.70 -21.28 4.10
C GLU A 150 -2.98 -21.82 5.35
N SER A 151 -2.84 -23.13 5.40
CA SER A 151 -2.22 -23.85 6.51
C SER A 151 -0.78 -24.29 6.23
N ASP A 152 -0.38 -24.33 4.97
CA ASP A 152 1.01 -24.60 4.58
C ASP A 152 1.84 -23.33 4.76
N GLU A 153 2.76 -23.34 5.72
CA GLU A 153 3.58 -22.18 6.09
C GLU A 153 4.53 -21.73 4.97
N GLU A 154 5.06 -22.65 4.17
CA GLU A 154 5.93 -22.30 3.04
C GLU A 154 5.12 -21.58 1.97
N ARG A 155 3.95 -22.14 1.61
CA ARG A 155 3.05 -21.54 0.63
C ARG A 155 2.50 -20.20 1.11
N PHE A 156 2.16 -20.09 2.39
CA PHE A 156 1.74 -18.83 3.00
C PHE A 156 2.83 -17.76 2.85
N SER A 157 4.08 -18.11 3.20
CA SER A 157 5.23 -17.20 3.08
C SER A 157 5.48 -16.77 1.63
N ASP A 158 5.38 -17.70 0.68
CA ASP A 158 5.52 -17.39 -0.75
C ASP A 158 4.44 -16.42 -1.23
N LEU A 159 3.17 -16.65 -0.85
CA LEU A 159 2.06 -15.77 -1.20
C LEU A 159 2.19 -14.37 -0.60
N VAL A 160 2.58 -14.26 0.68
CA VAL A 160 2.83 -12.97 1.34
C VAL A 160 3.95 -12.20 0.64
N THR A 161 5.04 -12.88 0.31
CA THR A 161 6.17 -12.26 -0.41
C THR A 161 5.77 -11.76 -1.79
N ILE A 162 4.93 -12.51 -2.50
CA ILE A 162 4.42 -12.11 -3.82
C ILE A 162 3.49 -10.91 -3.69
N LEU A 163 2.54 -10.91 -2.74
CA LEU A 163 1.62 -9.79 -2.53
C LEU A 163 2.37 -8.50 -2.16
N PHE A 164 3.38 -8.61 -1.31
CA PHE A 164 4.24 -7.47 -0.96
C PHE A 164 5.02 -6.95 -2.17
N GLY A 165 5.62 -7.86 -2.96
CA GLY A 165 6.31 -7.49 -4.19
C GLY A 165 5.41 -6.84 -5.23
N GLN A 166 4.18 -7.34 -5.40
CA GLN A 166 3.17 -6.73 -6.28
C GLN A 166 2.79 -5.32 -5.82
N ALA A 167 2.55 -5.12 -4.52
CA ALA A 167 2.27 -3.80 -3.96
C ALA A 167 3.44 -2.83 -4.19
N SER A 168 4.69 -3.28 -4.00
CA SER A 168 5.88 -2.48 -4.28
C SER A 168 5.97 -2.06 -5.74
N LEU A 169 5.72 -2.98 -6.66
CA LEU A 169 5.72 -2.68 -8.11
C LEU A 169 4.59 -1.73 -8.51
N ALA A 170 3.40 -1.88 -7.90
CA ALA A 170 2.25 -1.01 -8.19
C ALA A 170 2.50 0.45 -7.79
N GLU A 171 3.27 0.68 -6.72
CA GLU A 171 3.69 2.02 -6.29
C GLU A 171 4.92 2.56 -7.05
N GLY A 172 5.42 1.82 -8.04
CA GLY A 172 6.60 2.22 -8.83
C GLY A 172 7.93 1.92 -8.13
N GLY A 173 7.90 1.11 -7.06
CA GLY A 173 9.11 0.64 -6.38
C GLY A 173 9.87 -0.41 -7.17
N GLN A 174 11.03 -0.79 -6.64
CA GLN A 174 11.84 -1.89 -7.14
C GLN A 174 11.79 -3.06 -6.16
N LEU A 175 11.86 -4.27 -6.68
CA LEU A 175 11.97 -5.47 -5.86
C LEU A 175 13.40 -5.61 -5.33
N GLU A 176 13.54 -5.99 -4.07
CA GLU A 176 14.85 -6.31 -3.48
C GLU A 176 15.50 -7.50 -4.19
N ASP A 177 14.75 -8.56 -4.41
CA ASP A 177 15.16 -9.74 -5.17
C ASP A 177 14.12 -10.10 -6.26
N PRO A 178 14.30 -9.58 -7.49
CA PRO A 178 13.43 -9.94 -8.61
C PRO A 178 13.51 -11.43 -8.99
N GLY A 179 14.64 -12.09 -8.72
CA GLY A 179 14.84 -13.50 -9.01
C GLY A 179 14.01 -14.38 -8.08
N GLU A 180 14.05 -14.13 -6.78
CA GLU A 180 13.22 -14.80 -5.79
C GLU A 180 11.73 -14.60 -6.10
N PHE A 181 11.32 -13.37 -6.36
CA PHE A 181 9.93 -13.05 -6.71
C PHE A 181 9.44 -13.84 -7.93
N SER A 182 10.24 -13.89 -8.99
CA SER A 182 9.91 -14.66 -10.20
C SER A 182 9.85 -16.17 -9.94
N SER A 183 10.76 -16.69 -9.11
CA SER A 183 10.78 -18.11 -8.73
C SER A 183 9.52 -18.52 -7.98
N LYS A 184 9.09 -17.69 -7.01
CA LYS A 184 7.87 -17.94 -6.23
C LYS A 184 6.61 -17.90 -7.11
N ILE A 185 6.53 -16.94 -8.04
CA ILE A 185 5.43 -16.88 -9.01
C ILE A 185 5.41 -18.13 -9.88
N ASN A 186 6.57 -18.57 -10.42
CA ASN A 186 6.64 -19.75 -11.26
C ASN A 186 6.20 -21.02 -10.51
N LYS A 187 6.56 -21.16 -9.22
CA LYS A 187 6.11 -22.25 -8.35
C LYS A 187 4.59 -22.30 -8.27
N LEU A 188 3.92 -21.16 -7.99
CA LEU A 188 2.46 -21.10 -7.93
C LEU A 188 1.79 -21.38 -9.30
N LEU A 189 2.36 -20.86 -10.39
CA LEU A 189 1.84 -21.12 -11.73
C LEU A 189 1.89 -22.61 -12.09
N LEU A 190 2.95 -23.32 -11.70
CA LEU A 190 3.06 -24.77 -11.91
C LEU A 190 2.00 -25.55 -11.15
N GLU A 191 1.60 -25.11 -9.97
CA GLU A 191 0.52 -25.74 -9.20
C GLU A 191 -0.85 -25.57 -9.86
N ILE A 192 -1.08 -24.46 -10.57
CA ILE A 192 -2.34 -24.19 -11.28
C ILE A 192 -2.45 -25.01 -12.57
N VAL A 193 -1.31 -25.32 -13.21
CA VAL A 193 -1.28 -26.01 -14.52
C VAL A 193 -1.32 -27.54 -14.37
N ASN A 194 -1.03 -28.08 -13.19
CA ASN A 194 -1.12 -29.49 -12.86
C ASN A 194 -2.50 -29.85 -12.32
#